data_1be191f1482057a51838cc957528b3c8
#
_entry.id   1be191f1482057a51838cc957528b3c8
#
_cell.length_a   1.000
_cell.length_b   1.000
_cell.length_c   1.000
_cell.angle_alpha   90.00
_cell.angle_beta   90.00
_cell.angle_gamma   90.00
#
_symmetry.space_group_name_H-M   'P 1'
#
loop_
_entity.id
_entity.type
_entity.pdbx_description
1 polymer ?
#
loop_
_entity_poly.entity_id
_entity_poly.type
_entity_poly.pdbx_seq_one_letter_code
_entity_poly.pdbx_strand_id
1 'polypeptide(L)'
;SLTSIAQDCETAIELADYVTTDSRPFITLSDDQFMSGDSLYVVQGINYYPKDYPWRRFLTETDVSAVRSEFELMRDTGFNTLRIFLWNQALFQCDGRSAQAVKSAFDRLDAMMRLASEYDFRLIVTLNDMPDITTLYDNPQQLQDQTQLIVDRYQNEPAILAWDLRNEGDIDYGSRNILQTQVPRTKVLQWLKDTALLVRSIDHNHLLTAGWLNEAHSTAPYVDFISFHHWTSADDLENRIRALHLTTSKPILLQEVGYSTLHANITPDVQAGLIDTIIQTSEAQNLLGWMIWTAFDFPIMATCYPSPCESPNNAEHYFGIWTVDYAPKPAVAMIRQYTDG
;
A
#
# COMPACT_ATOMS: atom_id res chain seq x y z
N SER A 1 -1.96 -29.96 21.34
CA SER A 1 -2.55 -30.44 20.11
C SER A 1 -3.21 -29.23 19.42
N LEU A 2 -2.60 -28.74 18.37
CA LEU A 2 -3.18 -27.76 17.44
C LEU A 2 -4.25 -28.52 16.66
N THR A 3 -5.50 -28.42 17.08
CA THR A 3 -6.62 -28.74 16.23
C THR A 3 -6.65 -27.70 15.13
N SER A 4 -6.12 -28.04 13.95
CA SER A 4 -6.45 -27.33 12.72
C SER A 4 -7.97 -27.41 12.59
N ILE A 5 -8.65 -26.28 12.70
CA ILE A 5 -10.01 -26.17 12.23
C ILE A 5 -9.88 -26.37 10.72
N ALA A 6 -10.24 -27.56 10.25
CA ALA A 6 -10.41 -27.80 8.83
C ALA A 6 -11.53 -26.83 8.39
N GLN A 7 -11.14 -25.76 7.72
CA GLN A 7 -12.06 -24.80 7.17
C GLN A 7 -12.83 -25.53 6.07
N ASP A 8 -14.14 -25.47 6.16
CA ASP A 8 -15.03 -26.16 5.22
C ASP A 8 -14.92 -25.43 3.86
N CYS A 9 -14.11 -25.99 2.98
CA CYS A 9 -13.82 -25.45 1.65
C CYS A 9 -14.84 -25.89 0.60
N GLU A 10 -15.95 -26.51 1.01
CA GLU A 10 -16.90 -27.13 0.09
C GLU A 10 -17.98 -26.18 -0.45
N THR A 11 -18.16 -25.00 0.16
CA THR A 11 -19.16 -24.03 -0.31
C THR A 11 -18.51 -22.72 -0.72
N ALA A 12 -18.40 -22.51 -2.03
CA ALA A 12 -18.09 -21.18 -2.57
C ALA A 12 -19.21 -20.21 -2.13
N ILE A 13 -18.85 -19.20 -1.32
CA ILE A 13 -19.79 -18.14 -0.96
C ILE A 13 -19.77 -17.14 -2.13
N GLU A 14 -20.93 -16.99 -2.76
CA GLU A 14 -21.12 -15.98 -3.78
C GLU A 14 -21.13 -14.58 -3.12
N LEU A 15 -20.22 -13.71 -3.51
CA LEU A 15 -20.23 -12.32 -3.07
C LEU A 15 -21.36 -11.57 -3.80
N ALA A 16 -22.11 -10.76 -3.07
CA ALA A 16 -22.99 -9.79 -3.72
C ALA A 16 -22.16 -8.80 -4.56
N ASP A 17 -22.72 -8.29 -5.64
CA ASP A 17 -22.07 -7.30 -6.49
C ASP A 17 -21.67 -6.06 -5.66
N TYR A 18 -20.46 -5.56 -5.92
CA TYR A 18 -20.06 -4.28 -5.41
C TYR A 18 -20.56 -3.16 -6.33
N VAL A 19 -21.27 -2.22 -5.76
CA VAL A 19 -21.74 -1.03 -6.49
C VAL A 19 -21.11 0.18 -5.81
N THR A 20 -20.35 0.95 -6.59
CA THR A 20 -19.78 2.22 -6.10
C THR A 20 -20.86 3.28 -5.94
N THR A 21 -20.67 4.14 -4.95
CA THR A 21 -21.42 5.40 -4.78
C THR A 21 -20.57 6.62 -5.09
N ASP A 22 -19.31 6.42 -5.44
CA ASP A 22 -18.38 7.48 -5.83
C ASP A 22 -18.67 7.93 -7.28
N SER A 23 -18.82 9.24 -7.46
CA SER A 23 -19.06 9.85 -8.77
C SER A 23 -17.92 10.74 -9.25
N ARG A 24 -16.82 10.75 -8.49
CA ARG A 24 -15.63 11.53 -8.87
C ARG A 24 -15.02 10.97 -10.18
N PRO A 25 -14.35 11.80 -10.99
CA PRO A 25 -13.63 11.30 -12.16
C PRO A 25 -12.49 10.36 -11.71
N PHE A 26 -12.19 9.35 -12.51
CA PHE A 26 -10.99 8.55 -12.32
C PHE A 26 -9.74 9.41 -12.41
N ILE A 27 -8.70 9.05 -11.67
CA ILE A 27 -7.40 9.69 -11.84
C ILE A 27 -6.77 9.19 -13.13
N THR A 28 -6.32 10.13 -13.93
CA THR A 28 -5.62 9.87 -15.19
C THR A 28 -4.20 10.43 -15.14
N LEU A 29 -3.38 10.02 -16.07
CA LEU A 29 -2.02 10.55 -16.25
C LEU A 29 -2.00 11.38 -17.53
N SER A 30 -1.61 12.67 -17.44
CA SER A 30 -1.44 13.60 -18.55
C SER A 30 -0.22 14.48 -18.30
N ASP A 31 0.62 14.61 -19.32
CA ASP A 31 1.85 15.42 -19.25
C ASP A 31 2.70 15.12 -17.99
N ASP A 32 2.85 13.84 -17.69
CA ASP A 32 3.59 13.34 -16.52
C ASP A 32 3.02 13.75 -15.16
N GLN A 33 1.75 14.14 -15.10
CA GLN A 33 1.05 14.54 -13.88
C GLN A 33 -0.26 13.75 -13.71
N PHE A 34 -0.66 13.52 -12.47
CA PHE A 34 -1.99 13.00 -12.18
C PHE A 34 -3.05 14.09 -12.34
N MET A 35 -4.16 13.72 -12.97
CA MET A 35 -5.32 14.59 -13.16
C MET A 35 -6.58 13.96 -12.57
N SER A 36 -7.39 14.77 -11.88
CA SER A 36 -8.75 14.44 -11.46
C SER A 36 -9.71 15.29 -12.30
N GLY A 37 -10.23 14.74 -13.38
CA GLY A 37 -10.88 15.55 -14.43
C GLY A 37 -9.88 16.55 -15.02
N ASP A 38 -10.22 17.83 -14.98
CA ASP A 38 -9.36 18.93 -15.48
C ASP A 38 -8.44 19.52 -14.42
N SER A 39 -8.42 18.98 -13.20
CA SER A 39 -7.64 19.50 -12.07
C SER A 39 -6.39 18.66 -11.83
N LEU A 40 -5.27 19.34 -11.56
CA LEU A 40 -4.04 18.68 -11.11
C LEU A 40 -4.31 17.94 -9.79
N TYR A 41 -3.79 16.72 -9.68
CA TYR A 41 -3.83 15.93 -8.46
C TYR A 41 -2.40 15.58 -8.03
N VAL A 42 -1.97 16.14 -6.90
CA VAL A 42 -0.67 15.82 -6.31
C VAL A 42 -0.90 14.91 -5.10
N VAL A 43 -0.22 13.79 -5.05
CA VAL A 43 -0.35 12.85 -3.93
C VAL A 43 0.30 13.44 -2.67
N GLN A 44 -0.52 13.68 -1.67
CA GLN A 44 -0.14 14.00 -0.30
C GLN A 44 -0.64 12.84 0.56
N GLY A 45 0.19 11.79 0.67
CA GLY A 45 -0.31 10.49 1.05
C GLY A 45 0.31 9.91 2.30
N ILE A 46 -0.35 8.85 2.78
CA ILE A 46 0.11 8.07 3.91
C ILE A 46 -0.19 6.59 3.70
N ASN A 47 0.73 5.74 4.12
CA ASN A 47 0.53 4.30 4.17
C ASN A 47 -0.31 3.98 5.40
N TYR A 48 -1.32 3.14 5.24
CA TYR A 48 -2.32 2.93 6.26
C TYR A 48 -2.63 1.47 6.53
N TYR A 49 -2.48 1.11 7.79
CA TYR A 49 -3.17 0.02 8.45
C TYR A 49 -3.94 0.56 9.65
N PRO A 50 -5.12 0.04 9.96
CA PRO A 50 -5.79 0.38 11.22
C PRO A 50 -4.89 0.08 12.41
N LYS A 51 -4.79 1.01 13.35
CA LYS A 51 -3.86 0.96 14.48
C LYS A 51 -3.93 -0.37 15.27
N ASP A 52 -5.12 -0.83 15.54
CA ASP A 52 -5.34 -2.04 16.35
C ASP A 52 -5.41 -3.32 15.50
N TYR A 53 -5.40 -3.19 14.16
CA TYR A 53 -5.58 -4.29 13.22
C TYR A 53 -4.57 -4.24 12.05
N PRO A 54 -3.26 -4.14 12.32
CA PRO A 54 -2.26 -4.13 11.26
C PRO A 54 -2.15 -5.50 10.58
N TRP A 55 -1.47 -5.52 9.43
CA TRP A 55 -1.12 -6.70 8.65
C TRP A 55 -2.38 -7.51 8.25
N ARG A 56 -2.30 -8.82 8.35
CA ARG A 56 -3.41 -9.71 8.00
C ARG A 56 -4.70 -9.38 8.77
N ARG A 57 -4.59 -8.87 10.00
CA ARG A 57 -5.75 -8.51 10.83
C ARG A 57 -6.60 -7.40 10.23
N PHE A 58 -6.02 -6.58 9.37
CA PHE A 58 -6.73 -5.50 8.67
C PHE A 58 -8.03 -5.99 8.02
N LEU A 59 -7.98 -7.10 7.30
CA LEU A 59 -9.16 -7.60 6.60
C LEU A 59 -9.93 -8.70 7.37
N THR A 60 -9.29 -9.31 8.39
CA THR A 60 -9.94 -10.38 9.15
C THR A 60 -10.68 -9.90 10.40
N GLU A 61 -10.24 -8.81 11.03
CA GLU A 61 -10.70 -8.41 12.36
C GLU A 61 -11.11 -6.94 12.49
N THR A 62 -10.76 -6.06 11.52
CA THR A 62 -11.00 -4.62 11.63
C THR A 62 -12.42 -4.28 12.03
N ASP A 63 -12.54 -3.45 13.06
CA ASP A 63 -13.76 -2.72 13.36
C ASP A 63 -13.84 -1.47 12.47
N VAL A 64 -14.79 -1.46 11.56
CA VAL A 64 -15.00 -0.35 10.61
C VAL A 64 -15.31 0.97 11.31
N SER A 65 -15.90 0.94 12.52
CA SER A 65 -16.18 2.16 13.28
C SER A 65 -14.89 2.85 13.78
N ALA A 66 -13.89 2.06 14.18
CA ALA A 66 -12.57 2.60 14.56
C ALA A 66 -11.86 3.24 13.38
N VAL A 67 -11.95 2.62 12.19
CA VAL A 67 -11.38 3.15 10.96
C VAL A 67 -11.94 4.54 10.61
N ARG A 68 -13.22 4.76 10.82
CA ARG A 68 -13.85 6.05 10.56
C ARG A 68 -13.17 7.18 11.31
N SER A 69 -12.88 7.00 12.61
CA SER A 69 -12.18 7.99 13.42
C SER A 69 -10.73 8.20 12.95
N GLU A 70 -10.06 7.15 12.50
CA GLU A 70 -8.70 7.24 11.94
C GLU A 70 -8.70 8.01 10.61
N PHE A 71 -9.70 7.79 9.75
CA PHE A 71 -9.87 8.53 8.51
C PHE A 71 -10.13 10.02 8.77
N GLU A 72 -10.89 10.36 9.81
CA GLU A 72 -11.09 11.76 10.21
C GLU A 72 -9.75 12.42 10.57
N LEU A 73 -8.90 11.77 11.37
CA LEU A 73 -7.58 12.31 11.73
C LEU A 73 -6.70 12.56 10.51
N MET A 74 -6.68 11.60 9.58
CA MET A 74 -5.86 11.71 8.37
C MET A 74 -6.41 12.78 7.41
N ARG A 75 -7.73 12.86 7.20
CA ARG A 75 -8.37 13.91 6.40
C ARG A 75 -8.12 15.29 7.01
N ASP A 76 -8.31 15.44 8.32
CA ASP A 76 -8.15 16.73 9.02
C ASP A 76 -6.69 17.19 9.06
N THR A 77 -5.75 16.32 8.72
CA THR A 77 -4.34 16.66 8.49
C THR A 77 -4.06 17.06 7.04
N GLY A 78 -5.05 16.87 6.15
CA GLY A 78 -4.98 17.25 4.74
C GLY A 78 -4.43 16.18 3.81
N PHE A 79 -4.25 14.94 4.29
CA PHE A 79 -3.95 13.83 3.38
C PHE A 79 -5.09 13.63 2.39
N ASN A 80 -4.73 13.34 1.14
CA ASN A 80 -5.68 13.06 0.06
C ASN A 80 -5.58 11.63 -0.48
N THR A 81 -4.50 10.91 -0.16
CA THR A 81 -4.25 9.56 -0.68
C THR A 81 -3.83 8.62 0.44
N LEU A 82 -4.46 7.46 0.49
CA LEU A 82 -4.05 6.37 1.38
C LEU A 82 -3.51 5.20 0.56
N ARG A 83 -2.45 4.55 1.01
CA ARG A 83 -2.04 3.26 0.48
C ARG A 83 -2.44 2.17 1.45
N ILE A 84 -3.22 1.19 0.97
CA ILE A 84 -3.70 0.04 1.72
C ILE A 84 -3.17 -1.25 1.12
N PHE A 85 -3.13 -2.32 1.92
CA PHE A 85 -2.42 -3.55 1.57
C PHE A 85 -3.35 -4.75 1.65
N LEU A 86 -3.43 -5.52 0.57
CA LEU A 86 -4.30 -6.68 0.48
C LEU A 86 -3.48 -7.97 0.64
N TRP A 87 -3.74 -8.64 1.76
CA TRP A 87 -3.20 -9.97 2.02
C TRP A 87 -4.15 -11.03 1.46
N ASN A 88 -3.72 -11.75 0.45
CA ASN A 88 -4.53 -12.78 -0.18
C ASN A 88 -5.04 -13.83 0.83
N GLN A 89 -4.20 -14.19 1.82
CA GLN A 89 -4.55 -15.14 2.87
C GLN A 89 -5.66 -14.64 3.82
N ALA A 90 -5.94 -13.33 3.83
CA ALA A 90 -7.06 -12.76 4.57
C ALA A 90 -8.35 -12.71 3.75
N LEU A 91 -8.22 -12.48 2.44
CA LEU A 91 -9.35 -12.34 1.51
C LEU A 91 -9.89 -13.67 0.99
N PHE A 92 -9.00 -14.68 0.92
CA PHE A 92 -9.33 -15.98 0.33
C PHE A 92 -9.03 -17.12 1.29
N GLN A 93 -9.90 -18.11 1.27
CA GLN A 93 -9.75 -19.35 2.06
C GLN A 93 -9.38 -20.50 1.15
N CYS A 94 -8.94 -21.60 1.77
CA CYS A 94 -8.63 -22.86 1.08
C CYS A 94 -7.37 -22.80 0.23
N ASP A 95 -6.27 -23.06 0.89
CA ASP A 95 -4.93 -23.11 0.30
C ASP A 95 -4.93 -23.74 -1.10
N GLY A 96 -4.78 -22.89 -2.09
CA GLY A 96 -4.21 -23.26 -3.35
C GLY A 96 -5.13 -23.76 -4.45
N ARG A 97 -6.47 -23.73 -4.35
CA ARG A 97 -7.28 -24.38 -5.38
C ARG A 97 -8.30 -23.51 -6.10
N SER A 98 -8.65 -22.34 -5.56
CA SER A 98 -9.58 -21.43 -6.22
C SER A 98 -9.61 -20.06 -5.52
N ALA A 99 -10.11 -19.04 -6.21
CA ALA A 99 -10.42 -17.75 -5.61
C ALA A 99 -11.72 -17.84 -4.77
N GLN A 100 -11.67 -18.56 -3.66
CA GLN A 100 -12.81 -18.67 -2.75
C GLN A 100 -12.76 -17.51 -1.75
N ALA A 101 -13.61 -16.52 -1.97
CA ALA A 101 -13.65 -15.32 -1.19
C ALA A 101 -14.15 -15.55 0.25
N VAL A 102 -13.50 -14.90 1.21
CA VAL A 102 -13.99 -14.79 2.59
C VAL A 102 -14.93 -13.60 2.65
N LYS A 103 -16.23 -13.85 2.70
CA LYS A 103 -17.27 -12.79 2.65
C LYS A 103 -17.00 -11.67 3.66
N SER A 104 -16.72 -12.00 4.93
CA SER A 104 -16.49 -10.98 5.96
C SER A 104 -15.26 -10.11 5.71
N ALA A 105 -14.24 -10.63 5.01
CA ALA A 105 -13.07 -9.86 4.61
C ALA A 105 -13.40 -8.91 3.44
N PHE A 106 -14.17 -9.38 2.46
CA PHE A 106 -14.65 -8.52 1.38
C PHE A 106 -15.68 -7.49 1.87
N ASP A 107 -16.54 -7.81 2.83
CA ASP A 107 -17.43 -6.81 3.46
C ASP A 107 -16.63 -5.66 4.10
N ARG A 108 -15.48 -5.97 4.73
CA ARG A 108 -14.55 -4.94 5.26
C ARG A 108 -13.86 -4.15 4.16
N LEU A 109 -13.40 -4.82 3.11
CA LEU A 109 -12.76 -4.15 1.97
C LEU A 109 -13.75 -3.23 1.25
N ASP A 110 -15.00 -3.68 1.03
CA ASP A 110 -16.09 -2.85 0.49
C ASP A 110 -16.32 -1.60 1.36
N ALA A 111 -16.30 -1.78 2.69
CA ALA A 111 -16.44 -0.65 3.61
C ALA A 111 -15.26 0.33 3.50
N MET A 112 -14.04 -0.17 3.31
CA MET A 112 -12.86 0.68 3.08
C MET A 112 -12.99 1.52 1.82
N MET A 113 -13.46 0.94 0.71
CA MET A 113 -13.70 1.67 -0.53
C MET A 113 -14.72 2.79 -0.34
N ARG A 114 -15.87 2.49 0.33
CA ARG A 114 -16.90 3.47 0.62
C ARG A 114 -16.42 4.59 1.55
N LEU A 115 -15.66 4.24 2.59
CA LEU A 115 -15.08 5.25 3.49
C LEU A 115 -14.09 6.15 2.76
N ALA A 116 -13.25 5.61 1.88
CA ALA A 116 -12.33 6.41 1.09
C ALA A 116 -13.09 7.44 0.24
N SER A 117 -14.19 7.03 -0.40
CA SER A 117 -15.07 7.95 -1.12
C SER A 117 -15.72 9.00 -0.18
N GLU A 118 -16.26 8.57 0.97
CA GLU A 118 -16.93 9.44 1.94
C GLU A 118 -16.00 10.51 2.53
N TYR A 119 -14.71 10.18 2.70
CA TYR A 119 -13.70 11.09 3.25
C TYR A 119 -12.82 11.76 2.20
N ASP A 120 -13.19 11.69 0.93
CA ASP A 120 -12.46 12.27 -0.22
C ASP A 120 -11.04 11.73 -0.43
N PHE A 121 -10.74 10.54 0.07
CA PHE A 121 -9.48 9.89 -0.21
C PHE A 121 -9.46 9.21 -1.59
N ARG A 122 -8.26 9.19 -2.18
CA ARG A 122 -7.89 8.21 -3.22
C ARG A 122 -7.08 7.09 -2.58
N LEU A 123 -7.19 5.91 -3.15
CA LEU A 123 -6.49 4.71 -2.68
C LEU A 123 -5.46 4.23 -3.69
N ILE A 124 -4.26 3.96 -3.24
CA ILE A 124 -3.34 3.06 -3.91
C ILE A 124 -3.51 1.70 -3.23
N VAL A 125 -3.99 0.73 -3.99
CA VAL A 125 -4.34 -0.59 -3.46
C VAL A 125 -3.22 -1.57 -3.81
N THR A 126 -2.44 -1.96 -2.81
CA THR A 126 -1.36 -2.94 -2.97
C THR A 126 -1.93 -4.34 -3.02
N LEU A 127 -1.79 -4.98 -4.16
CA LEU A 127 -2.16 -6.38 -4.41
C LEU A 127 -1.01 -7.31 -4.00
N ASN A 128 -1.30 -8.55 -3.69
CA ASN A 128 -0.30 -9.58 -3.40
C ASN A 128 0.71 -9.16 -2.33
N ASP A 129 0.26 -8.48 -1.26
CA ASP A 129 1.14 -8.16 -0.15
C ASP A 129 1.41 -9.40 0.71
N MET A 130 2.68 -9.57 1.10
CA MET A 130 3.17 -10.72 1.89
C MET A 130 2.67 -12.09 1.35
N PRO A 131 2.83 -12.39 0.07
CA PRO A 131 2.37 -13.65 -0.51
C PRO A 131 3.29 -14.81 -0.10
N ASP A 132 2.80 -16.03 -0.25
CA ASP A 132 3.70 -17.18 -0.34
C ASP A 132 4.49 -17.10 -1.64
N ILE A 133 5.81 -16.91 -1.54
CA ILE A 133 6.71 -16.69 -2.68
C ILE A 133 6.73 -17.89 -3.63
N THR A 134 6.62 -19.11 -3.10
CA THR A 134 6.58 -20.33 -3.91
C THR A 134 5.31 -20.34 -4.76
N THR A 135 4.17 -20.09 -4.17
CA THR A 135 2.89 -20.00 -4.89
C THR A 135 2.93 -18.85 -5.90
N LEU A 136 3.45 -17.69 -5.51
CA LEU A 136 3.49 -16.51 -6.37
C LEU A 136 4.24 -16.75 -7.69
N TYR A 137 5.38 -17.43 -7.63
CA TYR A 137 6.27 -17.55 -8.78
C TYR A 137 6.25 -18.95 -9.42
N ASP A 138 5.93 -20.01 -8.68
CA ASP A 138 5.93 -21.38 -9.21
C ASP A 138 4.54 -21.86 -9.64
N ASN A 139 3.49 -21.33 -9.01
CA ASN A 139 2.09 -21.63 -9.30
C ASN A 139 1.25 -20.36 -9.38
N PRO A 140 1.57 -19.42 -10.30
CA PRO A 140 0.98 -18.07 -10.28
C PRO A 140 -0.52 -18.05 -10.54
N GLN A 141 -1.09 -19.07 -11.18
CA GLN A 141 -2.49 -19.09 -11.61
C GLN A 141 -3.45 -18.82 -10.47
N GLN A 142 -3.23 -19.41 -9.31
CA GLN A 142 -4.08 -19.21 -8.13
C GLN A 142 -4.13 -17.74 -7.69
N LEU A 143 -2.98 -17.09 -7.55
CA LEU A 143 -2.91 -15.69 -7.14
C LEU A 143 -3.38 -14.76 -8.27
N GLN A 144 -3.24 -15.18 -9.52
CA GLN A 144 -3.83 -14.47 -10.67
C GLN A 144 -5.36 -14.54 -10.64
N ASP A 145 -5.96 -15.69 -10.34
CA ASP A 145 -7.41 -15.83 -10.20
C ASP A 145 -7.94 -14.95 -9.04
N GLN A 146 -7.21 -14.89 -7.93
CA GLN A 146 -7.53 -14.01 -6.81
C GLN A 146 -7.39 -12.53 -7.17
N THR A 147 -6.31 -12.15 -7.84
CA THR A 147 -6.09 -10.79 -8.37
C THR A 147 -7.21 -10.42 -9.34
N GLN A 148 -7.59 -11.32 -10.24
CA GLN A 148 -8.69 -11.11 -11.17
C GLN A 148 -10.00 -10.79 -10.44
N LEU A 149 -10.37 -11.58 -9.41
CA LEU A 149 -11.59 -11.37 -8.65
C LEU A 149 -11.61 -10.00 -7.96
N ILE A 150 -10.47 -9.59 -7.36
CA ILE A 150 -10.36 -8.28 -6.70
C ILE A 150 -10.52 -7.16 -7.71
N VAL A 151 -9.77 -7.21 -8.80
CA VAL A 151 -9.75 -6.15 -9.82
C VAL A 151 -11.10 -6.04 -10.53
N ASP A 152 -11.70 -7.17 -10.93
CA ASP A 152 -13.02 -7.20 -11.56
C ASP A 152 -14.10 -6.58 -10.66
N ARG A 153 -14.04 -6.88 -9.34
CA ARG A 153 -14.99 -6.34 -8.36
C ARG A 153 -14.94 -4.82 -8.25
N TYR A 154 -13.76 -4.22 -8.29
CA TYR A 154 -13.56 -2.80 -8.00
C TYR A 154 -13.13 -1.97 -9.22
N GLN A 155 -13.12 -2.51 -10.43
CA GLN A 155 -12.71 -1.80 -11.66
C GLN A 155 -13.50 -0.51 -11.94
N ASN A 156 -14.65 -0.33 -11.33
CA ASN A 156 -15.50 0.85 -11.46
C ASN A 156 -15.51 1.75 -10.22
N GLU A 157 -14.55 1.58 -9.29
CA GLU A 157 -14.48 2.37 -8.05
C GLU A 157 -13.55 3.58 -8.18
N PRO A 158 -14.07 4.81 -8.38
CA PRO A 158 -13.22 5.98 -8.57
C PRO A 158 -12.34 6.34 -7.37
N ALA A 159 -12.67 5.86 -6.17
CA ALA A 159 -11.81 6.05 -5.01
C ALA A 159 -10.43 5.39 -5.19
N ILE A 160 -10.30 4.39 -6.05
CA ILE A 160 -9.00 3.82 -6.39
C ILE A 160 -8.28 4.75 -7.38
N LEU A 161 -7.05 5.14 -7.04
CA LEU A 161 -6.13 5.84 -7.93
C LEU A 161 -5.37 4.86 -8.80
N ALA A 162 -4.80 3.84 -8.16
CA ALA A 162 -3.96 2.86 -8.84
C ALA A 162 -3.97 1.51 -8.13
N TRP A 163 -3.75 0.46 -8.92
CA TRP A 163 -3.33 -0.85 -8.44
C TRP A 163 -1.80 -0.86 -8.31
N ASP A 164 -1.32 -1.15 -7.11
CA ASP A 164 0.08 -1.45 -6.84
C ASP A 164 0.25 -2.97 -6.87
N LEU A 165 0.91 -3.48 -7.91
CA LEU A 165 0.88 -4.91 -8.25
C LEU A 165 1.61 -5.79 -7.23
N ARG A 166 2.61 -5.25 -6.53
CA ARG A 166 3.43 -5.98 -5.56
C ARG A 166 4.26 -5.02 -4.71
N ASN A 167 4.16 -5.14 -3.39
CA ASN A 167 5.05 -4.46 -2.46
C ASN A 167 6.46 -5.07 -2.53
N GLU A 168 7.47 -4.24 -2.80
CA GLU A 168 8.89 -4.57 -2.75
C GLU A 168 9.29 -5.88 -3.44
N GLY A 169 8.72 -6.18 -4.62
CA GLY A 169 8.97 -7.44 -5.31
C GLY A 169 10.44 -7.68 -5.69
N ASP A 170 11.27 -6.65 -5.73
CA ASP A 170 12.69 -6.75 -5.99
C ASP A 170 13.50 -7.34 -4.81
N ILE A 171 12.94 -7.40 -3.61
CA ILE A 171 13.58 -8.12 -2.50
C ILE A 171 13.59 -9.63 -2.72
N ASP A 172 12.65 -10.16 -3.51
CA ASP A 172 12.52 -11.61 -3.75
C ASP A 172 13.71 -12.18 -4.52
N TYR A 173 14.44 -11.35 -5.28
CA TYR A 173 15.69 -11.72 -5.94
C TYR A 173 16.92 -10.96 -5.42
N GLY A 174 16.72 -9.98 -4.55
CA GLY A 174 17.78 -9.14 -4.00
C GLY A 174 18.46 -9.74 -2.76
N SER A 175 19.50 -9.05 -2.30
CA SER A 175 20.27 -9.45 -1.11
C SER A 175 19.55 -9.29 0.23
N ARG A 176 18.39 -8.62 0.24
CA ARG A 176 17.56 -8.39 1.44
C ARG A 176 16.47 -9.44 1.65
N ASN A 177 16.49 -10.52 0.89
CA ASN A 177 15.50 -11.59 1.06
C ASN A 177 15.66 -12.24 2.45
N ILE A 178 14.72 -11.96 3.34
CA ILE A 178 14.70 -12.45 4.73
C ILE A 178 14.56 -13.98 4.78
N LEU A 179 13.90 -14.56 3.78
CA LEU A 179 13.63 -15.99 3.69
C LEU A 179 14.80 -16.77 3.04
N GLN A 180 15.86 -16.09 2.60
CA GLN A 180 17.01 -16.67 1.90
C GLN A 180 16.65 -17.47 0.63
N THR A 181 15.41 -17.34 0.15
CA THR A 181 14.91 -18.00 -1.06
C THR A 181 15.04 -17.01 -2.20
N GLN A 182 16.15 -17.06 -2.93
CA GLN A 182 16.34 -16.20 -4.10
C GLN A 182 15.55 -16.75 -5.29
N VAL A 183 14.59 -15.97 -5.73
CA VAL A 183 13.90 -16.21 -7.01
C VAL A 183 14.73 -15.58 -8.13
N PRO A 184 14.90 -16.22 -9.30
CA PRO A 184 15.58 -15.56 -10.42
C PRO A 184 14.89 -14.24 -10.80
N ARG A 185 15.67 -13.15 -10.95
CA ARG A 185 15.17 -11.82 -11.32
C ARG A 185 14.25 -11.87 -12.56
N THR A 186 14.64 -12.63 -13.57
CA THR A 186 13.85 -12.81 -14.79
C THR A 186 12.46 -13.38 -14.52
N LYS A 187 12.34 -14.25 -13.52
CA LYS A 187 11.06 -14.86 -13.13
C LYS A 187 10.16 -13.85 -12.42
N VAL A 188 10.73 -13.03 -11.54
CA VAL A 188 10.00 -11.95 -10.86
C VAL A 188 9.49 -10.92 -11.87
N LEU A 189 10.33 -10.50 -12.81
CA LEU A 189 9.93 -9.56 -13.86
C LEU A 189 8.90 -10.14 -14.83
N GLN A 190 9.00 -11.43 -15.14
CA GLN A 190 8.00 -12.11 -15.96
C GLN A 190 6.64 -12.15 -15.23
N TRP A 191 6.63 -12.48 -13.94
CA TRP A 191 5.43 -12.45 -13.12
C TRP A 191 4.79 -11.05 -13.10
N LEU A 192 5.62 -10.00 -12.90
CA LEU A 192 5.15 -8.62 -12.90
C LEU A 192 4.50 -8.25 -14.24
N LYS A 193 5.15 -8.62 -15.34
CA LYS A 193 4.60 -8.43 -16.69
C LYS A 193 3.25 -9.12 -16.88
N ASP A 194 3.17 -10.39 -16.49
CA ASP A 194 1.96 -11.21 -16.70
C ASP A 194 0.81 -10.69 -15.83
N THR A 195 1.11 -10.29 -14.60
CA THR A 195 0.13 -9.67 -13.69
C THR A 195 -0.34 -8.31 -14.21
N ALA A 196 0.55 -7.47 -14.72
CA ALA A 196 0.18 -6.18 -15.33
C ALA A 196 -0.74 -6.37 -16.54
N LEU A 197 -0.44 -7.34 -17.41
CA LEU A 197 -1.28 -7.68 -18.56
C LEU A 197 -2.64 -8.21 -18.14
N LEU A 198 -2.69 -9.04 -17.10
CA LEU A 198 -3.95 -9.55 -16.54
C LEU A 198 -4.82 -8.38 -16.04
N VAL A 199 -4.28 -7.51 -15.19
CA VAL A 199 -5.03 -6.37 -14.65
C VAL A 199 -5.51 -5.45 -15.77
N ARG A 200 -4.66 -5.14 -16.75
CA ARG A 200 -5.03 -4.33 -17.92
C ARG A 200 -6.14 -4.95 -18.77
N SER A 201 -6.23 -6.28 -18.82
CA SER A 201 -7.29 -6.97 -19.58
C SER A 201 -8.67 -6.86 -18.93
N ILE A 202 -8.72 -6.51 -17.64
CA ILE A 202 -9.94 -6.40 -16.85
C ILE A 202 -10.29 -4.93 -16.63
N ASP A 203 -9.32 -4.14 -16.18
CA ASP A 203 -9.48 -2.77 -15.72
C ASP A 203 -8.81 -1.78 -16.67
N HIS A 204 -9.63 -0.91 -17.25
CA HIS A 204 -9.21 0.16 -18.15
C HIS A 204 -9.31 1.55 -17.52
N ASN A 205 -9.75 1.64 -16.27
CA ASN A 205 -10.02 2.89 -15.56
C ASN A 205 -8.85 3.30 -14.66
N HIS A 206 -8.20 2.34 -14.01
CA HIS A 206 -7.17 2.64 -13.00
C HIS A 206 -5.76 2.55 -13.56
N LEU A 207 -4.89 3.33 -12.95
CA LEU A 207 -3.46 3.31 -13.24
C LEU A 207 -2.80 2.08 -12.58
N LEU A 208 -1.64 1.68 -13.09
CA LEU A 208 -0.81 0.61 -12.54
C LEU A 208 0.52 1.15 -12.05
N THR A 209 0.96 0.63 -10.91
CA THR A 209 2.31 0.81 -10.38
C THR A 209 2.80 -0.48 -9.70
N ALA A 210 4.05 -0.47 -9.27
CA ALA A 210 4.62 -1.48 -8.39
C ALA A 210 5.67 -0.81 -7.49
N GLY A 211 5.40 -0.78 -6.18
CA GLY A 211 6.24 -0.12 -5.18
C GLY A 211 7.48 -0.94 -4.87
N TRP A 212 8.59 -0.65 -5.56
CA TRP A 212 9.85 -1.39 -5.39
C TRP A 212 10.90 -0.61 -4.62
N LEU A 213 11.75 -1.34 -3.92
CA LEU A 213 12.72 -0.79 -2.99
C LEU A 213 14.03 -0.34 -3.68
N ASN A 214 14.69 -1.24 -4.40
CA ASN A 214 16.04 -0.97 -4.93
C ASN A 214 16.03 -0.73 -6.45
N GLU A 215 15.24 -1.50 -7.18
CA GLU A 215 15.22 -1.53 -8.64
C GLU A 215 13.87 -1.03 -9.21
N ALA A 216 13.28 0.01 -8.63
CA ALA A 216 12.00 0.55 -9.08
C ALA A 216 11.96 0.85 -10.59
N HIS A 217 13.08 1.27 -11.20
CA HIS A 217 13.19 1.48 -12.64
C HIS A 217 12.87 0.23 -13.48
N SER A 218 13.09 -0.96 -12.91
CA SER A 218 12.82 -2.22 -13.61
C SER A 218 11.33 -2.49 -13.84
N THR A 219 10.45 -1.79 -13.14
CA THR A 219 8.99 -1.89 -13.31
C THR A 219 8.49 -1.07 -14.51
N ALA A 220 9.27 -0.10 -14.99
CA ALA A 220 8.87 0.87 -16.01
C ALA A 220 8.20 0.30 -17.27
N PRO A 221 8.58 -0.86 -17.83
CA PRO A 221 7.91 -1.42 -19.00
C PRO A 221 6.47 -1.87 -18.76
N TYR A 222 6.05 -2.04 -17.51
CA TYR A 222 4.81 -2.74 -17.14
C TYR A 222 3.80 -1.85 -16.43
N VAL A 223 4.20 -0.68 -15.95
CA VAL A 223 3.38 0.22 -15.12
C VAL A 223 3.18 1.58 -15.80
N ASP A 224 2.24 2.40 -15.31
CA ASP A 224 1.99 3.75 -15.83
C ASP A 224 2.95 4.77 -15.26
N PHE A 225 3.27 4.65 -13.98
CA PHE A 225 4.20 5.49 -13.25
C PHE A 225 5.07 4.65 -12.31
N ILE A 226 6.25 5.15 -12.01
CA ILE A 226 7.19 4.48 -11.10
C ILE A 226 6.83 4.83 -9.67
N SER A 227 6.69 3.82 -8.82
CA SER A 227 6.67 3.98 -7.37
C SER A 227 7.95 3.42 -6.76
N PHE A 228 8.56 4.16 -5.85
CA PHE A 228 9.75 3.71 -5.14
C PHE A 228 9.65 3.93 -3.64
N HIS A 229 10.39 3.12 -2.88
CA HIS A 229 10.52 3.23 -1.43
C HIS A 229 11.91 3.77 -1.07
N HIS A 230 12.00 4.61 -0.05
CA HIS A 230 13.23 5.25 0.38
C HIS A 230 13.48 5.03 1.88
N TRP A 231 14.37 4.10 2.19
CA TRP A 231 14.71 3.69 3.57
C TRP A 231 16.15 4.06 3.97
N THR A 232 16.72 5.03 3.29
CA THR A 232 18.04 5.58 3.60
C THR A 232 17.92 7.00 4.17
N SER A 233 19.03 7.72 4.26
CA SER A 233 19.04 9.09 4.78
C SER A 233 18.12 10.02 3.96
N ALA A 234 17.45 10.97 4.62
CA ALA A 234 16.68 12.01 3.94
C ALA A 234 17.53 12.81 2.96
N ASP A 235 18.79 13.07 3.32
CA ASP A 235 19.74 13.80 2.46
C ASP A 235 20.13 13.05 1.17
N ASP A 236 19.88 11.74 1.09
CA ASP A 236 20.20 10.94 -0.10
C ASP A 236 19.03 10.85 -1.10
N LEU A 237 17.87 11.34 -0.74
CA LEU A 237 16.66 11.23 -1.57
C LEU A 237 16.83 11.88 -2.94
N GLU A 238 17.42 13.08 -3.00
CA GLU A 238 17.63 13.80 -4.27
C GLU A 238 18.51 13.00 -5.24
N ASN A 239 19.59 12.40 -4.74
CA ASN A 239 20.48 11.57 -5.55
C ASN A 239 19.73 10.35 -6.11
N ARG A 240 18.87 9.74 -5.31
CA ARG A 240 18.07 8.60 -5.71
C ARG A 240 17.04 8.97 -6.79
N ILE A 241 16.34 10.09 -6.63
CA ILE A 241 15.39 10.57 -7.64
C ILE A 241 16.12 10.86 -8.95
N ARG A 242 17.26 11.54 -8.88
CA ARG A 242 18.10 11.83 -10.05
C ARG A 242 18.53 10.54 -10.76
N ALA A 243 18.94 9.52 -10.02
CA ALA A 243 19.30 8.22 -10.58
C ALA A 243 18.10 7.54 -11.28
N LEU A 244 16.89 7.65 -10.74
CA LEU A 244 15.67 7.13 -11.38
C LEU A 244 15.38 7.88 -12.69
N HIS A 245 15.45 9.19 -12.72
CA HIS A 245 15.24 9.98 -13.96
C HIS A 245 16.24 9.66 -15.07
N LEU A 246 17.43 9.16 -14.74
CA LEU A 246 18.40 8.69 -15.74
C LEU A 246 18.03 7.35 -16.36
N THR A 247 17.15 6.58 -15.72
CA THR A 247 16.80 5.20 -16.13
C THR A 247 15.40 5.08 -16.71
N THR A 248 14.52 6.05 -16.50
CA THR A 248 13.14 6.06 -17.00
C THR A 248 12.67 7.48 -17.30
N SER A 249 11.81 7.61 -18.31
CA SER A 249 11.07 8.83 -18.60
C SER A 249 9.69 8.86 -17.95
N LYS A 250 9.29 7.80 -17.23
CA LYS A 250 7.98 7.76 -16.57
C LYS A 250 7.97 8.66 -15.34
N PRO A 251 6.82 9.28 -15.01
CA PRO A 251 6.68 10.05 -13.78
C PRO A 251 6.86 9.17 -12.54
N ILE A 252 7.28 9.77 -11.45
CA ILE A 252 7.76 9.07 -10.26
C ILE A 252 6.98 9.49 -9.04
N LEU A 253 6.54 8.52 -8.23
CA LEU A 253 5.92 8.71 -6.93
C LEU A 253 6.85 8.17 -5.82
N LEU A 254 7.12 8.97 -4.80
CA LEU A 254 7.70 8.46 -3.55
C LEU A 254 6.59 7.80 -2.73
N GLN A 255 6.51 6.47 -2.81
CA GLN A 255 5.36 5.74 -2.27
C GLN A 255 5.53 5.33 -0.80
N GLU A 256 6.78 5.21 -0.34
CA GLU A 256 7.04 4.79 1.04
C GLU A 256 8.36 5.37 1.56
N VAL A 257 8.26 6.07 2.68
CA VAL A 257 9.38 6.62 3.44
C VAL A 257 8.96 6.87 4.87
N GLY A 258 9.81 6.58 5.84
CA GLY A 258 9.47 6.81 7.24
C GLY A 258 10.67 6.70 8.17
N TYR A 259 10.51 7.19 9.38
CA TYR A 259 11.56 7.23 10.39
C TYR A 259 10.97 6.78 11.74
N SER A 260 11.48 5.64 12.24
CA SER A 260 10.97 5.06 13.50
C SER A 260 11.54 5.78 14.71
N THR A 261 10.68 6.20 15.63
CA THR A 261 11.06 6.80 16.91
C THR A 261 11.51 5.78 17.96
N LEU A 262 11.64 4.51 17.59
CA LEU A 262 12.32 3.50 18.44
C LEU A 262 13.79 3.82 18.64
N HIS A 263 14.44 4.38 17.64
CA HIS A 263 15.88 4.66 17.67
C HIS A 263 16.16 5.89 18.55
N ALA A 264 17.10 5.77 19.47
CA ALA A 264 17.39 6.81 20.48
C ALA A 264 17.79 8.17 19.87
N ASN A 265 18.29 8.21 18.64
CA ASN A 265 18.66 9.41 17.90
C ASN A 265 17.51 9.96 17.06
N ILE A 266 16.36 9.31 17.00
CA ILE A 266 15.17 9.77 16.26
C ILE A 266 14.05 10.05 17.26
N THR A 267 14.09 11.25 17.85
CA THR A 267 12.97 11.75 18.64
C THR A 267 11.79 12.10 17.73
N PRO A 268 10.57 12.30 18.25
CA PRO A 268 9.45 12.78 17.44
C PRO A 268 9.72 14.10 16.70
N ASP A 269 10.50 15.02 17.27
CA ASP A 269 10.90 16.26 16.59
C ASP A 269 11.90 15.99 15.46
N VAL A 270 12.83 15.07 15.67
CA VAL A 270 13.77 14.64 14.60
C VAL A 270 13.00 13.94 13.48
N GLN A 271 12.05 13.07 13.80
CA GLN A 271 11.16 12.44 12.83
C GLN A 271 10.46 13.50 11.97
N ALA A 272 9.89 14.53 12.58
CA ALA A 272 9.22 15.63 11.87
C ALA A 272 10.19 16.36 10.93
N GLY A 273 11.38 16.72 11.40
CA GLY A 273 12.39 17.40 10.57
C GLY A 273 12.89 16.56 9.40
N LEU A 274 13.02 15.24 9.57
CA LEU A 274 13.39 14.33 8.48
C LEU A 274 12.27 14.23 7.43
N ILE A 275 11.01 14.12 7.88
CA ILE A 275 9.84 14.09 6.97
C ILE A 275 9.72 15.43 6.23
N ASP A 276 9.98 16.56 6.89
CA ASP A 276 9.99 17.89 6.26
C ASP A 276 11.01 17.95 5.11
N THR A 277 12.23 17.48 5.34
CA THR A 277 13.26 17.37 4.29
C THR A 277 12.81 16.50 3.11
N ILE A 278 12.15 15.38 3.38
CA ILE A 278 11.63 14.47 2.36
C ILE A 278 10.57 15.17 1.50
N ILE A 279 9.61 15.86 2.13
CA ILE A 279 8.52 16.56 1.41
C ILE A 279 9.10 17.66 0.54
N GLN A 280 9.95 18.52 1.08
CA GLN A 280 10.61 19.60 0.33
C GLN A 280 11.40 19.07 -0.87
N THR A 281 12.16 17.99 -0.68
CA THR A 281 12.91 17.35 -1.77
C THR A 281 11.97 16.79 -2.83
N SER A 282 10.89 16.12 -2.44
CA SER A 282 9.91 15.55 -3.36
C SER A 282 9.25 16.62 -4.23
N GLU A 283 8.84 17.74 -3.63
CA GLU A 283 8.26 18.87 -4.35
C GLU A 283 9.27 19.56 -5.29
N ALA A 284 10.50 19.80 -4.79
CA ALA A 284 11.56 20.41 -5.60
C ALA A 284 11.97 19.57 -6.82
N GLN A 285 11.80 18.26 -6.75
CA GLN A 285 12.09 17.32 -7.84
C GLN A 285 10.86 16.99 -8.70
N ASN A 286 9.72 17.67 -8.50
CA ASN A 286 8.48 17.50 -9.25
C ASN A 286 7.98 16.05 -9.30
N LEU A 287 8.03 15.33 -8.19
CA LEU A 287 7.44 14.01 -8.08
C LEU A 287 5.90 14.11 -8.19
N LEU A 288 5.23 13.01 -8.52
CA LEU A 288 3.76 12.89 -8.46
C LEU A 288 3.20 13.11 -7.05
N GLY A 289 4.06 13.17 -6.07
CA GLY A 289 3.80 13.40 -4.68
C GLY A 289 4.64 12.49 -3.78
N TRP A 290 4.21 12.39 -2.54
CA TRP A 290 4.90 11.66 -1.49
C TRP A 290 3.89 10.92 -0.58
N MET A 291 4.34 9.81 0.00
CA MET A 291 3.55 9.02 0.96
C MET A 291 4.42 8.57 2.12
N ILE A 292 3.95 8.84 3.32
CA ILE A 292 4.68 8.55 4.57
C ILE A 292 4.33 7.15 5.10
N TRP A 293 5.31 6.40 5.53
CA TRP A 293 5.14 5.21 6.34
C TRP A 293 5.35 5.58 7.81
N THR A 294 4.34 5.61 8.70
CA THR A 294 2.96 5.21 8.48
C THR A 294 2.05 6.10 9.35
N ALA A 295 0.75 5.90 9.30
CA ALA A 295 -0.20 6.74 10.03
C ALA A 295 0.00 6.62 11.56
N PHE A 296 -0.10 5.43 12.12
CA PHE A 296 -0.15 5.20 13.55
C PHE A 296 1.00 4.35 14.06
N ASP A 297 1.45 4.61 15.28
CA ASP A 297 2.22 3.62 16.04
C ASP A 297 1.31 2.43 16.33
N PHE A 298 1.84 1.21 16.18
CA PHE A 298 1.08 0.00 16.45
C PHE A 298 1.27 -0.47 17.88
N PRO A 299 0.19 -0.80 18.63
CA PRO A 299 0.33 -1.50 19.89
C PRO A 299 1.04 -2.84 19.67
N ILE A 300 1.98 -3.18 20.56
CA ILE A 300 2.78 -4.40 20.41
C ILE A 300 1.88 -5.63 20.26
N MET A 301 0.80 -5.70 21.03
CA MET A 301 -0.15 -6.80 20.95
C MET A 301 -0.96 -6.83 19.67
N ALA A 302 -1.09 -5.72 18.94
CA ALA A 302 -1.85 -5.66 17.69
C ALA A 302 -1.14 -6.38 16.55
N THR A 303 0.18 -6.46 16.57
CA THR A 303 1.00 -7.14 15.55
C THR A 303 1.10 -8.65 15.78
N CYS A 304 0.51 -9.17 16.86
CA CYS A 304 0.53 -10.60 17.21
C CYS A 304 -0.40 -11.43 16.31
N TYR A 305 -0.02 -11.61 15.05
CA TYR A 305 -0.79 -12.51 14.21
C TYR A 305 0.03 -13.07 13.05
N PRO A 306 0.10 -14.39 12.93
CA PRO A 306 -0.14 -15.35 14.00
C PRO A 306 0.93 -15.25 15.09
N SER A 307 0.65 -15.72 16.30
CA SER A 307 1.64 -15.82 17.40
C SER A 307 2.97 -16.45 16.90
N PRO A 308 4.14 -16.01 17.43
CA PRO A 308 4.34 -15.11 18.57
C PRO A 308 4.18 -13.63 18.22
N CYS A 309 3.89 -12.82 19.26
CA CYS A 309 3.90 -11.37 19.15
C CYS A 309 5.29 -10.88 18.74
N GLU A 310 5.33 -9.83 17.95
CA GLU A 310 6.57 -9.14 17.64
C GLU A 310 7.20 -8.54 18.90
N SER A 311 8.51 -8.45 18.87
CA SER A 311 9.26 -7.86 19.98
C SER A 311 8.91 -6.37 20.13
N PRO A 312 8.81 -5.84 21.37
CA PRO A 312 8.68 -4.40 21.60
C PRO A 312 9.85 -3.58 21.03
N ASN A 313 10.94 -4.23 20.69
CA ASN A 313 12.10 -3.60 20.05
C ASN A 313 12.04 -3.65 18.51
N ASN A 314 10.88 -3.86 17.93
CA ASN A 314 10.66 -3.77 16.49
C ASN A 314 10.34 -2.33 16.09
N ALA A 315 11.06 -1.80 15.11
CA ALA A 315 10.88 -0.46 14.59
C ALA A 315 9.47 -0.20 14.02
N GLU A 316 8.80 -1.24 13.51
CA GLU A 316 7.46 -1.15 12.93
C GLU A 316 6.40 -0.60 13.89
N HIS A 317 6.61 -0.76 15.19
CA HIS A 317 5.68 -0.23 16.20
C HIS A 317 5.74 1.30 16.37
N TYR A 318 6.76 1.99 15.80
CA TYR A 318 7.08 3.38 16.15
C TYR A 318 7.28 4.30 14.95
N PHE A 319 6.86 3.89 13.75
CA PHE A 319 6.89 4.74 12.55
C PHE A 319 5.75 5.74 12.48
N GLY A 320 4.67 5.54 13.24
CA GLY A 320 3.48 6.38 13.21
C GLY A 320 3.76 7.85 13.42
N ILE A 321 2.96 8.71 12.79
CA ILE A 321 2.92 10.14 13.09
C ILE A 321 1.87 10.47 14.15
N TRP A 322 1.02 9.51 14.50
CA TRP A 322 0.23 9.48 15.73
C TRP A 322 0.66 8.33 16.61
N THR A 323 0.61 8.56 17.92
CA THR A 323 0.89 7.52 18.92
C THR A 323 -0.23 6.48 19.00
N VAL A 324 0.02 5.40 19.76
CA VAL A 324 -1.01 4.38 20.05
C VAL A 324 -2.29 4.94 20.71
N ASP A 325 -2.20 6.11 21.36
CA ASP A 325 -3.32 6.79 21.97
C ASP A 325 -3.91 7.90 21.08
N TYR A 326 -3.58 7.89 19.78
CA TYR A 326 -3.97 8.92 18.80
C TYR A 326 -3.45 10.34 19.09
N ALA A 327 -2.50 10.49 19.99
CA ALA A 327 -1.84 11.77 20.20
C ALA A 327 -0.96 12.11 18.99
N PRO A 328 -1.11 13.32 18.39
CA PRO A 328 -0.29 13.71 17.25
C PRO A 328 1.17 13.91 17.69
N LYS A 329 2.10 13.35 16.92
CA LYS A 329 3.52 13.73 17.01
C LYS A 329 3.77 15.04 16.25
N PRO A 330 4.89 15.74 16.46
CA PRO A 330 5.20 17.02 15.77
C PRO A 330 5.09 16.94 14.24
N ALA A 331 5.31 15.79 13.65
CA ALA A 331 5.15 15.55 12.21
C ALA A 331 3.75 15.90 11.68
N VAL A 332 2.68 15.71 12.47
CA VAL A 332 1.31 16.05 12.05
C VAL A 332 1.17 17.57 11.82
N ALA A 333 1.65 18.38 12.77
CA ALA A 333 1.59 19.84 12.64
C ALA A 333 2.50 20.36 11.50
N MET A 334 3.61 19.70 11.26
CA MET A 334 4.51 20.04 10.16
C MET A 334 3.88 19.70 8.81
N ILE A 335 3.28 18.51 8.64
CA ILE A 335 2.63 18.09 7.38
C ILE A 335 1.49 19.03 7.01
N ARG A 336 0.70 19.52 7.96
CA ARG A 336 -0.36 20.50 7.71
C ARG A 336 0.11 21.75 6.97
N GLN A 337 1.35 22.16 7.13
CA GLN A 337 1.91 23.31 6.41
C GLN A 337 1.98 23.10 4.89
N TYR A 338 1.99 21.85 4.44
CA TYR A 338 2.01 21.47 3.02
C TYR A 338 0.63 21.11 2.47
N THR A 339 -0.31 20.78 3.33
CA THR A 339 -1.64 20.27 2.95
C THR A 339 -2.76 21.29 3.11
N ASP A 340 -2.56 22.36 3.88
CA ASP A 340 -3.54 23.42 4.13
C ASP A 340 -3.56 24.52 3.01
N GLY A 341 -3.09 24.23 1.79
CA GLY A 341 -2.97 25.16 0.67
C GLY A 341 -4.15 25.19 -0.29
#